data_8c5e03b6126cb6d0c9f72d6dd33197ad
#
_entry.id   8c5e03b6126cb6d0c9f72d6dd33197ad
#
_cell.length_a   1.000
_cell.length_b   1.000
_cell.length_c   1.000
_cell.angle_alpha   90.00
_cell.angle_beta   90.00
_cell.angle_gamma   90.00
#
_symmetry.space_group_name_H-M   'P 1'
#
loop_
_entity.id
_entity.type
_entity.pdbx_description
1 polymer ?
#
loop_
_entity_poly.entity_id
_entity_poly.type
_entity_poly.pdbx_seq_one_letter_code
_entity_poly.pdbx_strand_id
1 'polypeptide(L)'
;MSAYFWLATYDERDNNWVTMQENLHGACSVFQSCIPHFCRACHRVDKKAVFESKETFEPGPQIRVRAGREFADSGEGFTLIRTRVLKLLRRHRVAGYAAKPIPFTDWHVLRITRTVPFKKFKPRYDEPGCKVCGYRAYYGIALALHQIGVPTEDNTLFTPEFERPQGQDVFLTEKVALILKGNGARGAELQRLLNEEEYKWAEEDTPQARRKIKSRFILL
;
A
#
# COMPACT_ATOMS: atom_id res chain seq x y z
N MET A 1 24.85 -2.09 -2.54
CA MET A 1 23.70 -1.27 -2.09
C MET A 1 22.52 -2.19 -1.95
N SER A 2 21.81 -2.13 -0.81
CA SER A 2 20.60 -2.92 -0.59
C SER A 2 19.48 -2.42 -1.51
N ALA A 3 18.72 -3.34 -2.08
CA ALA A 3 17.56 -3.01 -2.89
C ALA A 3 16.33 -2.77 -1.99
N TYR A 4 15.42 -1.94 -2.47
CA TYR A 4 14.14 -1.64 -1.83
C TYR A 4 13.02 -1.82 -2.84
N PHE A 5 11.84 -2.22 -2.37
CA PHE A 5 10.74 -2.56 -3.24
C PHE A 5 9.46 -1.88 -2.78
N TRP A 6 8.61 -1.53 -3.73
CA TRP A 6 7.23 -1.18 -3.51
C TRP A 6 6.35 -2.41 -3.73
N LEU A 7 5.45 -2.67 -2.78
CA LEU A 7 4.47 -3.74 -2.86
C LEU A 7 3.22 -3.20 -3.57
N ALA A 8 3.05 -3.55 -4.83
CA ALA A 8 1.84 -3.26 -5.59
C ALA A 8 0.87 -4.44 -5.45
N THR A 9 -0.27 -4.20 -4.84
CA THR A 9 -1.33 -5.20 -4.66
C THR A 9 -2.37 -5.13 -5.77
N TYR A 10 -2.33 -4.06 -6.56
CA TYR A 10 -3.18 -3.83 -7.71
C TYR A 10 -2.58 -4.43 -8.97
N ASP A 11 -3.34 -5.28 -9.65
CA ASP A 11 -3.09 -5.74 -11.00
C ASP A 11 -4.27 -5.35 -11.87
N GLU A 12 -4.07 -4.44 -12.82
CA GLU A 12 -5.10 -3.98 -13.75
C GLU A 12 -5.76 -5.14 -14.52
N ARG A 13 -5.03 -6.25 -14.70
CA ARG A 13 -5.50 -7.42 -15.43
C ARG A 13 -6.39 -8.34 -14.59
N ASP A 14 -6.25 -8.32 -13.29
CA ASP A 14 -6.77 -9.37 -12.41
C ASP A 14 -7.85 -8.91 -11.42
N ASN A 15 -8.21 -7.62 -11.37
CA ASN A 15 -9.21 -7.08 -10.43
C ASN A 15 -8.99 -7.58 -8.99
N ASN A 16 -7.82 -7.33 -8.41
CA ASN A 16 -7.50 -7.72 -7.03
C ASN A 16 -8.27 -6.92 -5.96
N TRP A 17 -9.25 -6.16 -6.39
CA TRP A 17 -10.07 -5.34 -5.51
C TRP A 17 -11.05 -6.21 -4.72
N VAL A 18 -11.16 -5.89 -3.45
CA VAL A 18 -12.29 -6.34 -2.64
C VAL A 18 -13.53 -5.61 -3.14
N THR A 19 -14.63 -6.35 -3.38
CA THR A 19 -15.89 -5.76 -3.86
C THR A 19 -16.37 -4.68 -2.89
N MET A 20 -16.62 -3.50 -3.42
CA MET A 20 -17.13 -2.35 -2.66
C MET A 20 -18.65 -2.42 -2.50
N GLN A 21 -19.14 -1.87 -1.41
CA GLN A 21 -20.55 -1.67 -1.16
C GLN A 21 -20.87 -0.18 -1.12
N GLU A 22 -21.87 0.26 -1.87
CA GLU A 22 -22.37 1.62 -1.74
C GLU A 22 -23.01 1.82 -0.37
N ASN A 23 -22.68 2.93 0.28
CA ASN A 23 -23.31 3.35 1.50
C ASN A 23 -24.37 4.45 1.24
N LEU A 24 -25.14 4.80 2.26
CA LEU A 24 -26.20 5.81 2.21
C LEU A 24 -25.71 7.22 1.81
N HIS A 25 -24.40 7.45 1.74
CA HIS A 25 -23.80 8.73 1.38
C HIS A 25 -23.15 8.70 -0.02
N GLY A 26 -23.38 7.64 -0.80
CA GLY A 26 -22.77 7.48 -2.13
C GLY A 26 -21.28 7.17 -2.11
N ALA A 27 -20.66 7.00 -0.95
CA ALA A 27 -19.31 6.53 -0.83
C ALA A 27 -19.28 5.00 -0.87
N CYS A 28 -18.29 4.43 -1.49
CA CYS A 28 -18.07 2.97 -1.50
C CYS A 28 -17.22 2.55 -0.33
N SER A 29 -17.68 1.59 0.46
CA SER A 29 -16.91 1.00 1.55
C SER A 29 -17.17 -0.49 1.64
N VAL A 30 -16.11 -1.28 1.81
CA VAL A 30 -16.21 -2.71 2.16
C VAL A 30 -16.27 -2.92 3.66
N PHE A 31 -15.95 -1.91 4.46
CA PHE A 31 -15.94 -1.97 5.91
C PHE A 31 -16.96 -0.98 6.48
N GLN A 32 -17.95 -1.47 7.16
CA GLN A 32 -18.95 -0.61 7.82
C GLN A 32 -18.31 0.31 8.87
N SER A 33 -17.27 -0.15 9.52
CA SER A 33 -16.47 0.64 10.46
C SER A 33 -15.81 1.89 9.84
N CYS A 34 -15.70 1.96 8.52
CA CYS A 34 -15.17 3.14 7.83
C CYS A 34 -16.20 4.27 7.70
N ILE A 35 -17.50 3.97 7.73
CA ILE A 35 -18.57 4.94 7.47
C ILE A 35 -18.48 6.19 8.35
N PRO A 36 -18.27 6.10 9.69
CA PRO A 36 -18.18 7.28 10.54
C PRO A 36 -16.97 8.17 10.25
N HIS A 37 -15.96 7.62 9.57
CA HIS A 37 -14.68 8.28 9.29
C HIS A 37 -14.55 8.83 7.87
N PHE A 38 -15.64 8.81 7.09
CA PHE A 38 -15.65 9.46 5.78
C PHE A 38 -15.75 10.99 5.90
N CYS A 39 -14.93 11.67 5.12
CA CYS A 39 -15.10 13.11 4.94
C CYS A 39 -16.40 13.40 4.18
N ARG A 40 -17.26 14.24 4.74
CA ARG A 40 -18.56 14.58 4.13
C ARG A 40 -18.45 15.33 2.79
N ALA A 41 -17.29 15.96 2.52
CA ALA A 41 -17.11 16.75 1.31
C ALA A 41 -16.42 15.98 0.17
N CYS A 42 -15.42 15.16 0.47
CA CYS A 42 -14.66 14.44 -0.57
C CYS A 42 -14.78 12.92 -0.49
N HIS A 43 -15.58 12.41 0.42
CA HIS A 43 -15.86 10.98 0.62
C HIS A 43 -14.60 10.11 0.85
N ARG A 44 -13.50 10.70 1.28
CA ARG A 44 -12.29 9.97 1.64
C ARG A 44 -12.32 9.54 3.09
N VAL A 45 -11.83 8.33 3.36
CA VAL A 45 -11.76 7.78 4.72
C VAL A 45 -10.51 8.24 5.45
N ASP A 46 -10.63 8.61 6.72
CA ASP A 46 -9.48 8.78 7.60
C ASP A 46 -8.99 7.41 8.09
N LYS A 47 -8.06 6.83 7.35
CA LYS A 47 -7.51 5.50 7.63
C LYS A 47 -6.84 5.40 8.99
N LYS A 48 -6.22 6.47 9.46
CA LYS A 48 -5.58 6.51 10.78
C LYS A 48 -6.66 6.37 11.87
N ALA A 49 -7.70 7.19 11.79
CA ALA A 49 -8.80 7.15 12.75
C ALA A 49 -9.50 5.78 12.75
N VAL A 50 -9.78 5.20 11.57
CA VAL A 50 -10.34 3.85 11.46
C VAL A 50 -9.46 2.80 12.11
N PHE A 51 -8.15 2.84 11.84
CA PHE A 51 -7.23 1.84 12.38
C PHE A 51 -7.04 1.98 13.91
N GLU A 52 -7.09 3.20 14.43
CA GLU A 52 -6.94 3.51 15.86
C GLU A 52 -8.26 3.35 16.63
N SER A 53 -9.41 3.30 15.95
CA SER A 53 -10.69 3.05 16.58
C SER A 53 -10.72 1.69 17.25
N LYS A 54 -11.62 1.52 18.24
CA LYS A 54 -11.88 0.22 18.88
C LYS A 54 -12.75 -0.68 18.01
N GLU A 55 -13.30 -0.15 16.93
CA GLU A 55 -14.18 -0.87 16.03
C GLU A 55 -13.44 -1.98 15.29
N THR A 56 -14.14 -3.06 15.02
CA THR A 56 -13.65 -4.15 14.19
C THR A 56 -13.83 -3.81 12.72
N PHE A 57 -12.94 -4.31 11.87
CA PHE A 57 -13.14 -4.25 10.42
C PHE A 57 -14.20 -5.27 10.00
N GLU A 58 -15.47 -4.96 10.23
CA GLU A 58 -16.54 -5.84 9.80
C GLU A 58 -16.71 -5.76 8.28
N PRO A 59 -16.56 -6.89 7.58
CA PRO A 59 -16.73 -6.90 6.12
C PRO A 59 -18.19 -6.62 5.76
N GLY A 60 -18.39 -5.84 4.70
CA GLY A 60 -19.69 -5.75 4.06
C GLY A 60 -20.11 -7.11 3.46
N PRO A 61 -21.41 -7.30 3.17
CA PRO A 61 -21.96 -8.61 2.76
C PRO A 61 -21.42 -9.18 1.44
N GLN A 62 -20.62 -8.42 0.69
CA GLN A 62 -20.16 -8.81 -0.65
C GLN A 62 -18.65 -8.80 -0.82
N ILE A 63 -17.89 -9.06 0.24
CA ILE A 63 -16.44 -9.18 0.07
C ILE A 63 -16.09 -10.43 -0.74
N ARG A 64 -15.50 -10.21 -1.90
CA ARG A 64 -14.96 -11.30 -2.74
C ARG A 64 -13.49 -11.02 -3.03
N VAL A 65 -12.63 -11.89 -2.55
CA VAL A 65 -11.21 -11.89 -2.91
C VAL A 65 -10.93 -13.14 -3.76
N ARG A 66 -10.24 -12.97 -4.87
CA ARG A 66 -9.89 -14.07 -5.76
C ARG A 66 -9.14 -15.17 -4.99
N ALA A 67 -9.53 -16.44 -5.23
CA ALA A 67 -8.88 -17.58 -4.62
C ALA A 67 -7.38 -17.61 -4.94
N GLY A 68 -6.57 -18.03 -3.97
CA GLY A 68 -5.12 -18.13 -4.13
C GLY A 68 -4.33 -16.84 -3.95
N ARG A 69 -4.98 -15.68 -3.78
CA ARG A 69 -4.33 -14.42 -3.46
C ARG A 69 -4.10 -14.27 -1.97
N GLU A 70 -2.98 -13.70 -1.60
CA GLU A 70 -2.59 -13.45 -0.20
C GLU A 70 -2.45 -11.97 0.12
N PHE A 71 -2.53 -11.13 -0.92
CA PHE A 71 -2.58 -9.68 -0.84
C PHE A 71 -3.77 -9.18 -1.64
N ALA A 72 -4.38 -8.11 -1.16
CA ALA A 72 -5.46 -7.41 -1.85
C ALA A 72 -5.50 -5.95 -1.38
N ASP A 73 -6.20 -5.10 -2.11
CA ASP A 73 -6.57 -3.75 -1.67
C ASP A 73 -8.07 -3.64 -1.47
N SER A 74 -8.48 -2.89 -0.46
CA SER A 74 -9.86 -2.47 -0.32
C SER A 74 -10.13 -1.22 -1.15
N GLY A 75 -11.41 -0.96 -1.45
CA GLY A 75 -11.81 0.27 -2.14
C GLY A 75 -11.45 1.55 -1.38
N GLU A 76 -11.26 1.47 -0.07
CA GLU A 76 -10.76 2.56 0.76
C GLU A 76 -9.23 2.69 0.68
N GLY A 77 -8.57 1.78 -0.02
CA GLY A 77 -7.11 1.72 -0.20
C GLY A 77 -6.37 1.16 1.01
N PHE A 78 -6.99 0.32 1.82
CA PHE A 78 -6.27 -0.48 2.80
C PHE A 78 -5.61 -1.68 2.13
N THR A 79 -4.36 -1.91 2.42
CA THR A 79 -3.69 -3.16 2.04
C THR A 79 -4.14 -4.29 2.96
N LEU A 80 -4.59 -5.37 2.37
CA LEU A 80 -5.04 -6.57 3.05
C LEU A 80 -4.02 -7.69 2.87
N ILE A 81 -3.78 -8.44 3.95
CA ILE A 81 -2.92 -9.63 3.92
C ILE A 81 -3.59 -10.82 4.58
N ARG A 82 -3.34 -12.02 4.06
CA ARG A 82 -3.81 -13.25 4.69
C ARG A 82 -3.03 -13.60 5.96
N THR A 83 -3.68 -14.33 6.85
CA THR A 83 -3.08 -14.87 8.08
C THR A 83 -1.76 -15.59 7.83
N ARG A 84 -1.62 -16.30 6.69
CA ARG A 84 -0.36 -16.98 6.35
C ARG A 84 0.79 -15.98 6.17
N VAL A 85 0.57 -14.89 5.45
CA VAL A 85 1.58 -13.83 5.27
C VAL A 85 1.89 -13.16 6.60
N LEU A 86 0.87 -12.84 7.40
CA LEU A 86 1.08 -12.24 8.73
C LEU A 86 1.94 -13.15 9.63
N LYS A 87 1.66 -14.46 9.65
CA LYS A 87 2.48 -15.44 10.39
C LYS A 87 3.92 -15.48 9.86
N LEU A 88 4.11 -15.38 8.54
CA LEU A 88 5.42 -15.33 7.92
C LEU A 88 6.21 -14.10 8.37
N LEU A 89 5.61 -12.90 8.29
CA LEU A 89 6.22 -11.65 8.74
C LEU A 89 6.63 -11.73 10.22
N ARG A 90 5.75 -12.25 11.08
CA ARG A 90 6.02 -12.44 12.53
C ARG A 90 7.15 -13.43 12.78
N ARG A 91 7.13 -14.58 12.10
CA ARG A 91 8.18 -15.62 12.21
C ARG A 91 9.57 -15.07 11.88
N HIS A 92 9.63 -14.22 10.89
CA HIS A 92 10.88 -13.59 10.46
C HIS A 92 11.17 -12.27 11.17
N ARG A 93 10.38 -11.91 12.21
CA ARG A 93 10.55 -10.68 13.00
C ARG A 93 10.64 -9.43 12.13
N VAL A 94 9.83 -9.37 11.07
CA VAL A 94 9.72 -8.16 10.25
C VAL A 94 9.10 -7.04 11.09
N ALA A 95 9.69 -5.86 11.03
CA ALA A 95 9.25 -4.67 11.77
C ALA A 95 8.44 -3.71 10.88
N GLY A 96 7.95 -2.63 11.48
CA GLY A 96 7.38 -1.48 10.75
C GLY A 96 5.92 -1.61 10.34
N TYR A 97 5.18 -2.55 10.92
CA TYR A 97 3.75 -2.71 10.65
C TYR A 97 2.93 -3.07 11.88
N ALA A 98 1.64 -2.82 11.78
CA ALA A 98 0.61 -3.38 12.64
C ALA A 98 -0.47 -4.03 11.76
N ALA A 99 -1.25 -4.96 12.32
CA ALA A 99 -2.31 -5.63 11.60
C ALA A 99 -3.52 -5.84 12.49
N LYS A 100 -4.72 -5.53 11.96
CA LYS A 100 -6.01 -5.83 12.60
C LYS A 100 -6.71 -6.96 11.85
N PRO A 101 -7.29 -7.95 12.54
CA PRO A 101 -8.05 -9.01 11.89
C PRO A 101 -9.35 -8.48 11.31
N ILE A 102 -9.79 -9.07 10.21
CA ILE A 102 -11.14 -8.91 9.68
C ILE A 102 -11.94 -10.13 10.19
N PRO A 103 -12.96 -9.93 11.04
CA PRO A 103 -13.72 -11.00 11.66
C PRO A 103 -14.26 -12.02 10.63
N PHE A 104 -14.31 -13.27 11.04
CA PHE A 104 -14.82 -14.40 10.26
C PHE A 104 -14.10 -14.66 8.94
N THR A 105 -12.88 -14.10 8.78
CA THR A 105 -12.04 -14.29 7.59
C THR A 105 -10.62 -14.65 8.00
N ASP A 106 -9.81 -15.06 7.04
CA ASP A 106 -8.36 -15.22 7.20
C ASP A 106 -7.57 -13.98 6.75
N TRP A 107 -8.23 -12.82 6.64
CA TRP A 107 -7.66 -11.57 6.21
C TRP A 107 -7.39 -10.61 7.37
N HIS A 108 -6.39 -9.77 7.18
CA HIS A 108 -6.00 -8.71 8.10
C HIS A 108 -5.79 -7.43 7.34
N VAL A 109 -6.24 -6.32 7.91
CA VAL A 109 -5.88 -4.98 7.42
C VAL A 109 -4.48 -4.66 7.91
N LEU A 110 -3.58 -4.37 6.98
CA LEU A 110 -2.20 -3.98 7.24
C LEU A 110 -2.09 -2.47 7.40
N ARG A 111 -1.37 -2.02 8.41
CA ARG A 111 -0.95 -0.63 8.57
C ARG A 111 0.56 -0.56 8.69
N ILE A 112 1.20 0.28 7.91
CA ILE A 112 2.62 0.56 8.06
C ILE A 112 2.80 1.60 9.15
N THR A 113 3.67 1.29 10.11
CA THR A 113 3.94 2.14 11.29
C THR A 113 5.30 2.80 11.23
N ARG A 114 6.19 2.32 10.35
CA ARG A 114 7.50 2.91 10.12
C ARG A 114 7.42 3.90 8.95
N THR A 115 7.72 5.17 9.22
CA THR A 115 7.80 6.22 8.21
C THR A 115 9.26 6.57 7.92
N VAL A 116 9.53 7.02 6.71
CA VAL A 116 10.81 7.57 6.27
C VAL A 116 10.59 8.93 5.61
N PRO A 117 11.49 9.91 5.80
CA PRO A 117 11.29 11.24 5.24
C PRO A 117 11.45 11.23 3.71
N PHE A 118 10.78 12.16 3.05
CA PHE A 118 11.16 12.54 1.69
C PHE A 118 12.48 13.32 1.73
N LYS A 119 13.39 13.05 0.78
CA LYS A 119 14.66 13.76 0.67
C LYS A 119 14.56 14.97 -0.25
N LYS A 120 14.41 14.73 -1.55
CA LYS A 120 14.39 15.77 -2.59
C LYS A 120 13.07 15.87 -3.33
N PHE A 121 12.15 14.96 -3.05
CA PHE A 121 10.88 14.90 -3.74
C PHE A 121 9.87 15.78 -3.01
N LYS A 122 9.26 16.70 -3.75
CA LYS A 122 8.04 17.39 -3.32
C LYS A 122 6.89 16.76 -4.09
N PRO A 123 5.97 16.07 -3.41
CA PRO A 123 4.79 15.52 -4.08
C PRO A 123 4.09 16.64 -4.84
N ARG A 124 3.78 16.43 -6.11
CA ARG A 124 2.90 17.33 -6.84
C ARG A 124 1.49 17.03 -6.40
N TYR A 125 0.89 17.97 -5.73
CA TYR A 125 -0.51 17.88 -5.36
C TYR A 125 -1.34 18.54 -6.45
N ASP A 126 -2.34 17.86 -6.96
CA ASP A 126 -3.37 18.49 -7.75
C ASP A 126 -4.28 19.26 -6.81
N GLU A 127 -4.45 20.54 -7.16
CA GLU A 127 -5.46 21.45 -6.64
C GLU A 127 -5.49 21.76 -5.13
N PRO A 128 -6.22 22.80 -4.73
CA PRO A 128 -6.42 23.08 -3.34
C PRO A 128 -7.11 21.88 -2.68
N GLY A 129 -6.51 21.36 -1.64
CA GLY A 129 -7.03 20.20 -0.93
C GLY A 129 -8.47 20.37 -0.47
N CYS A 130 -9.12 19.28 -0.10
CA CYS A 130 -10.46 19.30 0.46
C CYS A 130 -10.54 20.30 1.61
N LYS A 131 -11.44 21.28 1.51
CA LYS A 131 -11.60 22.37 2.50
C LYS A 131 -12.00 21.83 3.89
N VAL A 132 -12.58 20.64 3.96
CA VAL A 132 -13.07 20.06 5.22
C VAL A 132 -11.98 19.22 5.90
N CYS A 133 -11.40 18.24 5.21
CA CYS A 133 -10.40 17.34 5.78
C CYS A 133 -8.96 17.64 5.32
N GLY A 134 -8.83 18.59 4.38
CA GLY A 134 -7.58 19.01 3.79
C GLY A 134 -6.90 17.94 2.93
N TYR A 135 -7.62 16.91 2.55
CA TYR A 135 -7.11 15.91 1.62
C TYR A 135 -6.64 16.55 0.32
N ARG A 136 -5.47 16.15 -0.13
CA ARG A 136 -4.96 16.48 -1.47
C ARG A 136 -4.58 15.17 -2.14
N ALA A 137 -5.12 14.93 -3.33
CA ALA A 137 -4.56 13.89 -4.18
C ALA A 137 -3.13 14.27 -4.55
N TYR A 138 -2.22 13.34 -4.54
CA TYR A 138 -0.88 13.56 -5.09
C TYR A 138 -0.67 12.60 -6.26
N TYR A 139 0.04 13.10 -7.25
CA TYR A 139 0.43 12.29 -8.41
C TYR A 139 1.91 11.95 -8.33
N GLY A 140 2.20 10.71 -8.66
CA GLY A 140 3.55 10.21 -8.78
C GLY A 140 4.15 9.82 -7.42
N ILE A 141 4.08 8.55 -7.13
CA ILE A 141 4.93 7.97 -6.10
C ILE A 141 6.36 8.07 -6.60
N ALA A 142 7.24 8.59 -5.74
CA ALA A 142 8.66 8.52 -5.99
C ALA A 142 9.08 7.05 -6.05
N LEU A 143 9.11 6.50 -7.23
CA LEU A 143 9.66 5.16 -7.49
C LEU A 143 11.20 5.16 -7.46
N ALA A 144 11.79 6.27 -7.07
CA ALA A 144 13.22 6.46 -7.06
C ALA A 144 13.77 6.55 -5.63
N LEU A 145 14.77 5.73 -5.38
CA LEU A 145 15.40 5.60 -4.05
C LEU A 145 16.04 6.89 -3.55
N HIS A 146 16.51 7.76 -4.47
CA HIS A 146 17.12 9.04 -4.07
C HIS A 146 16.12 10.08 -3.59
N GLN A 147 14.84 9.88 -3.82
CA GLN A 147 13.76 10.81 -3.47
C GLN A 147 13.17 10.55 -2.07
N ILE A 148 13.37 9.36 -1.55
CA ILE A 148 12.89 8.97 -0.22
C ILE A 148 14.05 8.58 0.70
N GLY A 149 13.85 8.73 1.99
CA GLY A 149 14.72 8.13 2.99
C GLY A 149 14.63 6.61 2.93
N VAL A 150 15.62 5.96 3.52
CA VAL A 150 15.60 4.50 3.68
C VAL A 150 15.66 4.17 5.17
N PRO A 151 14.99 3.10 5.62
CA PRO A 151 15.08 2.68 7.01
C PRO A 151 16.48 2.19 7.34
N THR A 152 16.87 2.30 8.58
CA THR A 152 18.15 1.76 9.08
C THR A 152 18.09 0.25 9.27
N GLU A 153 16.88 -0.26 9.52
CA GLU A 153 16.62 -1.68 9.71
C GLU A 153 16.53 -2.41 8.37
N ASP A 154 17.22 -3.52 8.23
CA ASP A 154 17.26 -4.34 7.01
C ASP A 154 16.08 -5.30 6.85
N ASN A 155 15.20 -5.38 7.87
CA ASN A 155 14.09 -6.32 7.94
C ASN A 155 12.77 -5.61 8.32
N THR A 156 12.36 -4.64 7.48
CA THR A 156 11.22 -3.79 7.81
C THR A 156 10.33 -3.50 6.62
N LEU A 157 9.05 -3.26 6.92
CA LEU A 157 8.11 -2.56 6.06
C LEU A 157 8.13 -1.08 6.42
N PHE A 158 7.98 -0.19 5.44
CA PHE A 158 7.99 1.24 5.66
C PHE A 158 7.12 1.98 4.63
N THR A 159 6.86 3.25 4.88
CA THR A 159 6.18 4.15 3.96
C THR A 159 6.82 5.53 4.01
N PRO A 160 6.84 6.31 2.93
CA PRO A 160 7.23 7.70 3.00
C PRO A 160 6.31 8.49 3.94
N GLU A 161 6.87 9.49 4.60
CA GLU A 161 6.12 10.39 5.47
C GLU A 161 5.36 11.42 4.62
N PHE A 162 4.11 11.12 4.31
CA PHE A 162 3.21 12.08 3.66
C PHE A 162 2.71 13.08 4.69
N GLU A 163 2.60 14.35 4.31
CA GLU A 163 2.05 15.42 5.17
C GLU A 163 0.67 15.05 5.75
N ARG A 164 -0.07 14.22 5.01
CA ARG A 164 -1.35 13.65 5.46
C ARG A 164 -1.47 12.21 4.94
N PRO A 165 -1.45 11.22 5.84
CA PRO A 165 -1.47 9.80 5.46
C PRO A 165 -2.84 9.43 4.89
N GLN A 166 -2.88 9.20 3.60
CA GLN A 166 -4.13 8.91 2.90
C GLN A 166 -4.13 7.60 2.12
N GLY A 167 -3.00 7.14 1.76
CA GLY A 167 -2.71 5.82 1.27
C GLY A 167 -1.45 5.38 1.97
N GLN A 168 -1.37 4.15 2.38
CA GLN A 168 -0.12 3.62 2.85
C GLN A 168 0.46 2.80 1.71
N ASP A 169 1.29 3.46 0.90
CA ASP A 169 2.16 2.70 0.02
C ASP A 169 3.07 1.82 0.86
N VAL A 170 3.05 0.55 0.58
CA VAL A 170 3.85 -0.43 1.32
C VAL A 170 5.17 -0.61 0.62
N PHE A 171 6.23 -0.10 1.24
CA PHE A 171 7.60 -0.36 0.81
C PHE A 171 8.24 -1.41 1.72
N LEU A 172 9.19 -2.14 1.18
CA LEU A 172 9.89 -3.18 1.90
C LEU A 172 11.37 -3.24 1.54
N THR A 173 12.16 -3.67 2.48
CA THR A 173 13.57 -3.94 2.28
C THR A 173 13.78 -5.22 1.47
N GLU A 174 14.93 -5.36 0.84
CA GLU A 174 15.29 -6.55 0.04
C GLU A 174 15.13 -7.85 0.83
N LYS A 175 15.51 -7.85 2.08
CA LYS A 175 15.36 -9.03 2.96
C LYS A 175 13.92 -9.46 3.10
N VAL A 176 12.99 -8.53 3.28
CA VAL A 176 11.56 -8.84 3.35
C VAL A 176 11.04 -9.35 2.00
N ALA A 177 11.47 -8.75 0.89
CA ALA A 177 11.13 -9.21 -0.46
C ALA A 177 11.56 -10.67 -0.68
N LEU A 178 12.78 -11.01 -0.29
CA LEU A 178 13.31 -12.37 -0.38
C LEU A 178 12.55 -13.35 0.53
N ILE A 179 12.16 -12.94 1.74
CA ILE A 179 11.32 -13.74 2.64
C ILE A 179 9.98 -14.06 1.97
N LEU A 180 9.29 -13.07 1.44
CA LEU A 180 7.99 -13.26 0.80
C LEU A 180 8.12 -14.18 -0.41
N LYS A 181 9.07 -13.89 -1.31
CA LYS A 181 9.32 -14.69 -2.51
C LYS A 181 9.74 -16.13 -2.18
N GLY A 182 10.70 -16.31 -1.28
CA GLY A 182 11.23 -17.63 -0.91
C GLY A 182 10.21 -18.53 -0.22
N ASN A 183 9.15 -17.94 0.36
CA ASN A 183 8.03 -18.67 0.96
C ASN A 183 6.80 -18.75 0.05
N GLY A 184 6.94 -18.39 -1.22
CA GLY A 184 5.87 -18.52 -2.22
C GLY A 184 4.64 -17.65 -1.91
N ALA A 185 4.82 -16.45 -1.35
CA ALA A 185 3.74 -15.50 -1.20
C ALA A 185 3.20 -15.09 -2.59
N ARG A 186 1.87 -14.95 -2.72
CA ARG A 186 1.22 -14.74 -4.02
C ARG A 186 0.23 -13.58 -3.98
N GLY A 187 0.07 -12.90 -5.13
CA GLY A 187 -0.99 -11.91 -5.31
C GLY A 187 -0.54 -10.47 -5.11
N ALA A 188 0.75 -10.22 -5.15
CA ALA A 188 1.31 -8.88 -5.23
C ALA A 188 2.45 -8.84 -6.24
N GLU A 189 2.77 -7.66 -6.70
CA GLU A 189 3.94 -7.37 -7.50
C GLU A 189 4.94 -6.58 -6.66
N LEU A 190 6.20 -6.97 -6.68
CA LEU A 190 7.27 -6.23 -6.06
C LEU A 190 8.01 -5.42 -7.11
N GLN A 191 7.84 -4.12 -7.06
CA GLN A 191 8.52 -3.18 -7.94
C GLN A 191 9.76 -2.65 -7.25
N ARG A 192 10.95 -2.95 -7.80
CA ARG A 192 12.19 -2.41 -7.26
C ARG A 192 12.25 -0.90 -7.45
N LEU A 193 12.57 -0.19 -6.40
CA LEU A 193 12.81 1.25 -6.47
C LEU A 193 14.03 1.53 -7.35
N LEU A 194 13.88 2.48 -8.26
CA LEU A 194 14.92 2.88 -9.19
C LEU A 194 16.01 3.67 -8.47
N ASN A 195 17.27 3.50 -8.86
CA ASN A 195 18.32 4.42 -8.48
C ASN A 195 18.21 5.72 -9.30
N GLU A 196 19.06 6.71 -9.02
CA GLU A 196 18.97 8.02 -9.67
C GLU A 196 19.20 7.96 -11.19
N GLU A 197 20.14 7.14 -11.64
CA GLU A 197 20.44 6.97 -13.07
C GLU A 197 19.29 6.29 -13.80
N GLU A 198 18.76 5.22 -13.21
CA GLU A 198 17.61 4.49 -13.74
C GLU A 198 16.35 5.33 -13.80
N TYR A 199 16.17 6.23 -12.82
CA TYR A 199 15.04 7.16 -12.79
C TYR A 199 15.13 8.17 -13.95
N LYS A 200 16.31 8.71 -14.25
CA LYS A 200 16.51 9.59 -15.41
C LYS A 200 16.11 8.90 -16.71
N TRP A 201 16.46 7.62 -16.88
CA TRP A 201 16.01 6.86 -18.06
C TRP A 201 14.49 6.66 -18.08
N ALA A 202 13.85 6.52 -16.93
CA ALA A 202 12.40 6.41 -16.85
C ALA A 202 11.70 7.71 -17.25
N GLU A 203 12.29 8.86 -16.93
CA GLU A 203 11.77 10.17 -17.34
C GLU A 203 11.91 10.41 -18.87
N GLU A 204 12.90 9.81 -19.51
CA GLU A 204 13.07 9.90 -20.97
C GLU A 204 11.96 9.18 -21.75
N ASP A 205 11.18 8.32 -21.09
CA ASP A 205 10.03 7.58 -21.62
C ASP A 205 10.26 6.86 -22.98
N THR A 206 11.50 6.43 -23.22
CA THR A 206 11.86 5.73 -24.45
C THR A 206 11.43 4.26 -24.41
N PRO A 207 11.14 3.62 -25.57
CA PRO A 207 10.84 2.19 -25.61
C PRO A 207 11.94 1.32 -24.99
N GLN A 208 13.19 1.75 -25.08
CA GLN A 208 14.33 1.06 -24.47
C GLN A 208 14.33 1.20 -22.95
N ALA A 209 14.03 2.40 -22.42
CA ALA A 209 13.89 2.64 -20.99
C ALA A 209 12.72 1.82 -20.40
N ARG A 210 11.58 1.80 -21.07
CA ARG A 210 10.42 0.98 -20.67
C ARG A 210 10.76 -0.52 -20.62
N ARG A 211 11.54 -1.05 -21.57
CA ARG A 211 12.00 -2.45 -21.53
C ARG A 211 12.95 -2.73 -20.36
N LYS A 212 13.88 -1.84 -20.07
CA LYS A 212 14.81 -1.96 -18.94
C LYS A 212 14.07 -1.90 -17.59
N ILE A 213 13.02 -1.08 -17.49
CA ILE A 213 12.21 -0.97 -16.28
C ILE A 213 11.36 -2.24 -16.07
N LYS A 214 10.70 -2.74 -17.12
CA LYS A 214 9.87 -3.97 -17.04
C LYS A 214 10.64 -5.21 -16.58
N SER A 215 11.93 -5.31 -16.86
CA SER A 215 12.75 -6.46 -16.41
C SER A 215 13.02 -6.51 -14.91
N ARG A 216 12.49 -5.57 -14.14
CA ARG A 216 12.80 -5.39 -12.70
C ARG A 216 11.62 -5.66 -11.76
N PHE A 217 10.52 -6.18 -12.30
CA PHE A 217 9.39 -6.63 -11.52
C PHE A 217 9.60 -8.06 -11.02
N ILE A 218 9.31 -8.29 -9.76
CA ILE A 218 9.25 -9.63 -9.17
C ILE A 218 7.78 -9.91 -8.89
N LEU A 219 7.20 -10.85 -9.63
CA LEU A 219 5.87 -11.37 -9.32
C LEU A 219 5.95 -12.26 -8.08
N LEU A 220 5.06 -12.03 -7.14
CA LEU A 220 4.78 -12.90 -6.01
C LEU A 220 3.55 -13.77 -6.30
#